data_d252463eee17e7ae0bc68a4cc2ec4217
#
_entry.id   d252463eee17e7ae0bc68a4cc2ec4217
#
_cell.length_a   1.000
_cell.length_b   1.000
_cell.length_c   1.000
_cell.angle_alpha   90.00
_cell.angle_beta   90.00
_cell.angle_gamma   90.00
#
_symmetry.space_group_name_H-M   'P 1'
#
loop_
_entity.id
_entity.type
_entity.pdbx_description
1 polymer ?
#
loop_
_entity_poly.entity_id
_entity_poly.type
_entity_poly.pdbx_seq_one_letter_code
_entity_poly.pdbx_strand_id
1 'polypeptide(L)'
;TVYDPDTNILINVFKEQFARLNPTHAGEAEQTLKTIRQELDNDDIGRSFYERLSSVSPVRLVDFENPKNNTYHFTAEFTCKRDQDEFRPDITLFVNGLPLVFIEVKKPNNHGGMVAESKRMNQKRFPNKKFRRFLNITQLMIFSNNMEYDTMGGIVPVQGAFYCTTAKQSAPFNCFREENPTNLDIAPYNADFPYKDIDPIVEKKILTDFNCQVIHTSPEYQTNLDTYTPTNRVLTSMCSPERLLFILKYGIAYVRFHKEINGKIEFIEQKHIMRYQQMFAALTVRSKIDEGVNSGVIWHTQGSGKTALSYYLTYVLSDYFSKQNKVAKFYFIVDRLDLLKQASEEFEARGLVVKTASSRAELMEQFRNNQAQEGNTGKPEITVVNIQRFAEDRSKVDLPAYATNLQRVFIIDEAHRGYKPEGSFLANLLDADKNAIKIALTGTPLLKEERESWRVFGNYIHTYYYDKSILDGYTLKIIREDIETQYKERLSEIYEKLETLVEKKDVKKSQIVEHDNYVKELLRYIISDLKRFRQIQGDNTLGGMVICETSEQARKLFAYFDEIQAELNKDASMKSHLRAGLILHDSDDKDTRDKIIDDFKNNMTVDILIVFNMLLTGFDAPRLK
;
A
#
# COMPACT_ATOMS: atom_id res chain seq x y z
N THR A 1 23.33 -30.41 -12.02
CA THR A 1 22.05 -30.47 -11.31
C THR A 1 20.94 -30.64 -12.34
N VAL A 2 20.08 -31.67 -12.14
CA VAL A 2 18.89 -31.84 -13.00
C VAL A 2 17.88 -30.78 -12.63
N TYR A 3 17.36 -30.06 -13.64
CA TYR A 3 16.37 -29.02 -13.45
C TYR A 3 15.23 -29.15 -14.48
N ASP A 4 14.11 -28.53 -14.16
CA ASP A 4 12.95 -28.44 -15.05
C ASP A 4 13.07 -27.14 -15.87
N PRO A 5 13.28 -27.18 -17.18
CA PRO A 5 13.52 -25.98 -17.98
C PRO A 5 12.29 -25.04 -18.08
N ASP A 6 11.10 -25.54 -17.77
CA ASP A 6 9.84 -24.82 -17.86
C ASP A 6 9.52 -24.05 -16.56
N THR A 7 10.00 -24.54 -15.43
CA THR A 7 9.79 -23.93 -14.11
C THR A 7 11.09 -23.45 -13.46
N ASN A 8 12.24 -23.85 -13.97
CA ASN A 8 13.56 -23.67 -13.37
C ASN A 8 13.74 -24.33 -11.99
N ILE A 9 12.88 -25.26 -11.58
CA ILE A 9 13.04 -25.98 -10.32
C ILE A 9 14.29 -26.88 -10.39
N LEU A 10 15.17 -26.80 -9.40
CA LEU A 10 16.33 -27.68 -9.21
C LEU A 10 15.83 -29.01 -8.60
N ILE A 11 15.52 -29.99 -9.45
CA ILE A 11 14.78 -31.19 -9.07
C ILE A 11 15.49 -32.01 -7.98
N ASN A 12 16.80 -32.23 -8.10
CA ASN A 12 17.55 -33.03 -7.12
C ASN A 12 17.61 -32.29 -5.77
N VAL A 13 17.88 -30.99 -5.77
CA VAL A 13 17.91 -30.18 -4.56
C VAL A 13 16.56 -30.19 -3.87
N PHE A 14 15.48 -30.00 -4.67
CA PHE A 14 14.12 -30.03 -4.13
C PHE A 14 13.79 -31.37 -3.46
N LYS A 15 14.08 -32.51 -4.11
CA LYS A 15 13.79 -33.84 -3.56
C LYS A 15 14.56 -34.13 -2.28
N GLU A 16 15.83 -33.75 -2.23
CA GLU A 16 16.66 -33.90 -1.04
C GLU A 16 16.15 -33.08 0.13
N GLN A 17 15.86 -31.79 -0.12
CA GLN A 17 15.35 -30.89 0.92
C GLN A 17 13.93 -31.24 1.36
N PHE A 18 13.08 -31.65 0.42
CA PHE A 18 11.74 -32.13 0.73
C PHE A 18 11.77 -33.31 1.68
N ALA A 19 12.61 -34.32 1.41
CA ALA A 19 12.77 -35.49 2.27
C ALA A 19 13.31 -35.08 3.66
N ARG A 20 14.22 -34.12 3.72
CA ARG A 20 14.77 -33.63 5.00
C ARG A 20 13.74 -32.90 5.84
N LEU A 21 12.92 -32.05 5.22
CA LEU A 21 11.87 -31.28 5.92
C LEU A 21 10.66 -32.15 6.28
N ASN A 22 10.43 -33.24 5.56
CA ASN A 22 9.27 -34.11 5.69
C ASN A 22 9.66 -35.59 5.79
N PRO A 23 10.32 -36.01 6.87
CA PRO A 23 10.86 -37.40 6.96
C PRO A 23 9.79 -38.49 6.79
N THR A 24 8.58 -38.24 7.31
CA THR A 24 7.43 -39.17 7.21
C THR A 24 6.80 -39.23 5.84
N HIS A 25 7.04 -38.22 5.00
CA HIS A 25 6.50 -38.05 3.65
C HIS A 25 7.59 -38.02 2.57
N ALA A 26 8.81 -38.47 2.87
CA ALA A 26 9.95 -38.36 1.98
C ALA A 26 9.71 -38.97 0.59
N GLY A 27 8.93 -40.06 0.51
CA GLY A 27 8.54 -40.70 -0.75
C GLY A 27 7.58 -39.91 -1.64
N GLU A 28 6.99 -38.85 -1.14
CA GLU A 28 5.98 -38.05 -1.87
C GLU A 28 6.60 -36.90 -2.69
N ALA A 29 7.92 -36.73 -2.69
CA ALA A 29 8.60 -35.62 -3.36
C ALA A 29 8.26 -35.53 -4.86
N GLU A 30 8.20 -36.65 -5.57
CA GLU A 30 7.88 -36.69 -7.01
C GLU A 30 6.41 -36.31 -7.27
N GLN A 31 5.51 -36.83 -6.43
CA GLN A 31 4.08 -36.50 -6.54
C GLN A 31 3.83 -35.01 -6.23
N THR A 32 4.54 -34.49 -5.23
CA THR A 32 4.48 -33.05 -4.87
C THR A 32 4.96 -32.17 -6.03
N LEU A 33 6.09 -32.52 -6.68
CA LEU A 33 6.56 -31.82 -7.88
C LEU A 33 5.52 -31.82 -9.00
N LYS A 34 4.88 -32.96 -9.23
CA LYS A 34 3.81 -33.07 -10.24
C LYS A 34 2.64 -32.15 -9.91
N THR A 35 2.23 -32.10 -8.65
CA THR A 35 1.15 -31.23 -8.18
C THR A 35 1.53 -29.74 -8.33
N ILE A 36 2.76 -29.37 -7.94
CA ILE A 36 3.28 -28.00 -8.12
C ILE A 36 3.21 -27.59 -9.60
N ARG A 37 3.66 -28.43 -10.54
CA ARG A 37 3.58 -28.14 -11.97
C ARG A 37 2.15 -27.89 -12.45
N GLN A 38 1.18 -28.65 -11.95
CA GLN A 38 -0.23 -28.46 -12.27
C GLN A 38 -0.76 -27.13 -11.71
N GLU A 39 -0.42 -26.79 -10.47
CA GLU A 39 -0.80 -25.53 -9.83
C GLU A 39 -0.21 -24.33 -10.57
N LEU A 40 1.03 -24.44 -11.07
CA LEU A 40 1.69 -23.38 -11.81
C LEU A 40 1.09 -23.12 -13.20
N ASP A 41 0.28 -24.05 -13.75
CA ASP A 41 -0.47 -23.85 -14.99
C ASP A 41 -1.75 -23.02 -14.81
N ASN A 42 -2.23 -22.87 -13.57
CA ASN A 42 -3.46 -22.14 -13.30
C ASN A 42 -3.33 -20.65 -13.69
N ASP A 43 -4.43 -20.09 -14.19
CA ASP A 43 -4.52 -18.66 -14.52
C ASP A 43 -4.91 -17.82 -13.28
N ASP A 44 -4.19 -18.05 -12.17
CA ASP A 44 -4.46 -17.50 -10.84
C ASP A 44 -3.27 -16.70 -10.28
N ILE A 45 -2.35 -16.29 -11.13
CA ILE A 45 -1.16 -15.51 -10.76
C ILE A 45 -0.28 -16.23 -9.71
N GLY A 46 -0.28 -17.58 -9.75
CA GLY A 46 0.46 -18.44 -8.82
C GLY A 46 -0.16 -18.56 -7.44
N ARG A 47 -1.46 -18.26 -7.27
CA ARG A 47 -2.13 -18.36 -5.99
C ARG A 47 -2.15 -19.78 -5.41
N SER A 48 -2.53 -20.76 -6.23
CA SER A 48 -2.59 -22.16 -5.77
C SER A 48 -1.22 -22.64 -5.26
N PHE A 49 -0.14 -22.27 -5.96
CA PHE A 49 1.21 -22.56 -5.51
C PHE A 49 1.57 -21.79 -4.23
N TYR A 50 1.22 -20.50 -4.14
CA TYR A 50 1.50 -19.69 -2.95
C TYR A 50 0.76 -20.21 -1.71
N GLU A 51 -0.50 -20.59 -1.85
CA GLU A 51 -1.28 -21.21 -0.78
C GLU A 51 -0.60 -22.49 -0.29
N ARG A 52 -0.08 -23.33 -1.19
CA ARG A 52 0.73 -24.51 -0.82
C ARG A 52 2.02 -24.13 -0.12
N LEU A 53 2.71 -23.10 -0.62
CA LEU A 53 4.00 -22.65 -0.08
C LEU A 53 3.86 -22.13 1.36
N SER A 54 2.81 -21.35 1.63
CA SER A 54 2.62 -20.58 2.87
C SER A 54 1.68 -21.24 3.88
N SER A 55 0.89 -22.25 3.48
CA SER A 55 -0.09 -22.89 4.36
C SER A 55 0.56 -23.74 5.45
N VAL A 56 -0.18 -23.85 6.57
CA VAL A 56 0.12 -24.84 7.61
C VAL A 56 -0.32 -26.21 7.11
N SER A 57 0.59 -26.95 6.51
CA SER A 57 0.37 -28.29 5.97
C SER A 57 1.29 -29.30 6.69
N PRO A 58 0.92 -30.58 6.81
CA PRO A 58 1.82 -31.63 7.25
C PRO A 58 3.09 -31.72 6.36
N VAL A 59 2.94 -31.34 5.08
CA VAL A 59 4.04 -31.32 4.09
C VAL A 59 4.52 -29.89 3.88
N ARG A 60 5.77 -29.64 4.21
CA ARG A 60 6.40 -28.30 4.13
C ARG A 60 7.32 -28.21 2.93
N LEU A 61 7.17 -27.16 2.12
CA LEU A 61 8.12 -26.83 1.05
C LEU A 61 9.28 -25.97 1.56
N VAL A 62 9.01 -25.15 2.57
CA VAL A 62 9.93 -24.20 3.20
C VAL A 62 9.71 -24.23 4.71
N ASP A 63 10.79 -24.20 5.47
CA ASP A 63 10.72 -23.97 6.92
C ASP A 63 10.79 -22.47 7.20
N PHE A 64 9.65 -21.87 7.45
CA PHE A 64 9.52 -20.44 7.77
C PHE A 64 9.92 -20.09 9.20
N GLU A 65 10.04 -21.10 10.07
CA GLU A 65 10.33 -20.90 11.49
C GLU A 65 11.84 -20.89 11.76
N ASN A 66 12.56 -21.75 11.07
CA ASN A 66 14.00 -21.83 11.19
C ASN A 66 14.67 -21.68 9.82
N PRO A 67 15.14 -20.47 9.48
CA PRO A 67 15.79 -20.22 8.19
C PRO A 67 16.97 -21.18 7.90
N LYS A 68 17.68 -21.62 8.92
CA LYS A 68 18.84 -22.54 8.78
C LYS A 68 18.46 -23.96 8.34
N ASN A 69 17.19 -24.32 8.43
CA ASN A 69 16.72 -25.62 7.96
C ASN A 69 16.48 -25.63 6.44
N ASN A 70 16.55 -24.48 5.77
CA ASN A 70 16.45 -24.40 4.33
C ASN A 70 17.83 -24.36 3.67
N THR A 71 17.87 -24.68 2.37
CA THR A 71 19.05 -24.45 1.54
C THR A 71 18.79 -23.31 0.58
N TYR A 72 19.81 -22.49 0.39
CA TYR A 72 19.76 -21.33 -0.46
C TYR A 72 20.80 -21.47 -1.57
N HIS A 73 20.37 -21.30 -2.81
CA HIS A 73 21.24 -21.34 -3.97
C HIS A 73 20.99 -20.10 -4.82
N PHE A 74 21.97 -19.72 -5.61
CA PHE A 74 21.80 -18.73 -6.66
C PHE A 74 22.51 -19.19 -7.94
N THR A 75 22.06 -18.66 -9.05
CA THR A 75 22.75 -18.82 -10.32
C THR A 75 22.56 -17.57 -11.17
N ALA A 76 23.59 -17.23 -11.94
CA ALA A 76 23.53 -16.17 -12.92
C ALA A 76 22.98 -16.71 -14.25
N GLU A 77 22.25 -15.86 -14.98
CA GLU A 77 21.77 -16.10 -16.34
C GLU A 77 21.06 -17.45 -16.56
N PHE A 78 20.24 -17.87 -15.59
CA PHE A 78 19.54 -19.15 -15.63
C PHE A 78 18.29 -19.06 -16.52
N THR A 79 18.38 -19.66 -17.70
CA THR A 79 17.35 -19.55 -18.73
C THR A 79 16.13 -20.41 -18.42
N CYS A 80 14.94 -19.79 -18.35
CA CYS A 80 13.67 -20.46 -18.51
C CYS A 80 13.32 -20.53 -19.99
N LYS A 81 13.11 -21.73 -20.50
CA LYS A 81 12.87 -21.95 -21.93
C LYS A 81 11.59 -22.73 -22.17
N ARG A 82 10.74 -22.21 -23.05
CA ARG A 82 9.58 -22.94 -23.54
C ARG A 82 9.41 -22.70 -25.05
N ASP A 83 9.45 -23.77 -25.81
CA ASP A 83 9.49 -23.76 -27.28
C ASP A 83 10.64 -22.89 -27.81
N GLN A 84 10.32 -21.82 -28.53
CA GLN A 84 11.28 -20.85 -29.06
C GLN A 84 11.46 -19.61 -28.17
N ASP A 85 10.67 -19.48 -27.11
CA ASP A 85 10.72 -18.34 -26.20
C ASP A 85 11.65 -18.61 -25.03
N GLU A 86 12.49 -17.64 -24.74
CA GLU A 86 13.43 -17.67 -23.64
C GLU A 86 13.25 -16.48 -22.71
N PHE A 87 13.34 -16.74 -21.41
CA PHE A 87 13.44 -15.73 -20.37
C PHE A 87 14.66 -16.06 -19.50
N ARG A 88 15.62 -15.17 -19.50
CA ARG A 88 16.87 -15.35 -18.77
C ARG A 88 17.06 -14.19 -17.80
N PRO A 89 16.65 -14.35 -16.53
CA PRO A 89 16.97 -13.40 -15.47
C PRO A 89 18.49 -13.29 -15.28
N ASP A 90 18.96 -12.12 -14.87
CA ASP A 90 20.39 -11.92 -14.58
C ASP A 90 20.82 -12.79 -13.40
N ILE A 91 20.00 -12.87 -12.33
CA ILE A 91 20.24 -13.75 -11.18
C ILE A 91 18.92 -14.41 -10.76
N THR A 92 18.97 -15.70 -10.44
CA THR A 92 17.84 -16.44 -9.85
C THR A 92 18.24 -16.97 -8.47
N LEU A 93 17.41 -16.73 -7.45
CA LEU A 93 17.61 -17.24 -6.10
C LEU A 93 16.64 -18.38 -5.83
N PHE A 94 17.14 -19.42 -5.21
CA PHE A 94 16.40 -20.63 -4.88
C PHE A 94 16.33 -20.84 -3.37
N VAL A 95 15.15 -21.22 -2.90
CA VAL A 95 14.96 -21.78 -1.57
C VAL A 95 14.53 -23.23 -1.72
N ASN A 96 15.28 -24.17 -1.18
CA ASN A 96 15.03 -25.61 -1.30
C ASN A 96 14.84 -26.08 -2.76
N GLY A 97 15.58 -25.49 -3.69
CA GLY A 97 15.49 -25.80 -5.11
C GLY A 97 14.34 -25.12 -5.87
N LEU A 98 13.48 -24.36 -5.20
CA LEU A 98 12.39 -23.59 -5.81
C LEU A 98 12.89 -22.18 -6.20
N PRO A 99 12.71 -21.72 -7.46
CA PRO A 99 13.16 -20.40 -7.93
C PRO A 99 12.19 -19.31 -7.50
N LEU A 100 12.25 -18.91 -6.21
CA LEU A 100 11.28 -18.00 -5.61
C LEU A 100 11.58 -16.53 -5.86
N VAL A 101 12.81 -16.19 -6.26
CA VAL A 101 13.23 -14.80 -6.53
C VAL A 101 14.04 -14.75 -7.82
N PHE A 102 13.82 -13.72 -8.63
CA PHE A 102 14.81 -13.33 -9.62
C PHE A 102 15.16 -11.85 -9.51
N ILE A 103 16.33 -11.51 -10.04
CA ILE A 103 16.89 -10.17 -10.02
C ILE A 103 17.34 -9.81 -11.42
N GLU A 104 16.91 -8.64 -11.90
CA GLU A 104 17.33 -8.01 -13.15
C GLU A 104 18.15 -6.77 -12.81
N VAL A 105 19.37 -6.71 -13.29
CA VAL A 105 20.24 -5.55 -13.10
C VAL A 105 20.48 -4.82 -14.42
N LYS A 106 20.62 -3.52 -14.33
CA LYS A 106 20.89 -2.66 -15.49
C LYS A 106 22.12 -1.81 -15.22
N LYS A 107 22.82 -1.46 -16.29
CA LYS A 107 23.99 -0.56 -16.17
C LYS A 107 23.55 0.80 -15.66
N PRO A 108 24.36 1.47 -14.80
CA PRO A 108 24.03 2.77 -14.25
C PRO A 108 23.75 3.84 -15.31
N ASN A 109 24.46 3.81 -16.42
CA ASN A 109 24.33 4.78 -17.53
C ASN A 109 23.22 4.45 -18.53
N ASN A 110 22.30 3.54 -18.21
CA ASN A 110 21.17 3.22 -19.10
C ASN A 110 20.09 4.31 -18.97
N HIS A 111 19.97 5.16 -19.99
CA HIS A 111 18.99 6.25 -20.03
C HIS A 111 17.53 5.79 -19.93
N GLY A 112 17.21 4.55 -20.31
CA GLY A 112 15.88 3.98 -20.16
C GLY A 112 15.57 3.53 -18.74
N GLY A 113 16.59 3.33 -17.91
CA GLY A 113 16.51 2.95 -16.50
C GLY A 113 15.48 1.86 -16.20
N MET A 114 14.85 1.99 -15.06
CA MET A 114 13.83 1.06 -14.58
C MET A 114 12.48 1.19 -15.32
N VAL A 115 12.20 2.33 -15.97
CA VAL A 115 10.98 2.52 -16.78
C VAL A 115 10.95 1.57 -17.96
N ALA A 116 12.08 1.42 -18.66
CA ALA A 116 12.17 0.48 -19.79
C ALA A 116 11.97 -0.96 -19.34
N GLU A 117 12.52 -1.32 -18.18
CA GLU A 117 12.35 -2.65 -17.61
C GLU A 117 10.92 -2.92 -17.16
N SER A 118 10.28 -1.96 -16.50
CA SER A 118 8.88 -2.03 -16.11
C SER A 118 7.98 -2.23 -17.34
N LYS A 119 8.22 -1.47 -18.43
CA LYS A 119 7.51 -1.66 -19.70
C LYS A 119 7.75 -3.04 -20.29
N ARG A 120 8.99 -3.55 -20.26
CA ARG A 120 9.33 -4.89 -20.76
C ARG A 120 8.58 -5.98 -19.99
N MET A 121 8.54 -5.89 -18.65
CA MET A 121 7.80 -6.84 -17.83
C MET A 121 6.31 -6.78 -18.11
N ASN A 122 5.71 -5.59 -18.04
CA ASN A 122 4.26 -5.41 -18.15
C ASN A 122 3.72 -5.69 -19.57
N GLN A 123 4.47 -5.37 -20.62
CA GLN A 123 3.99 -5.50 -22.00
C GLN A 123 4.41 -6.80 -22.69
N LYS A 124 5.52 -7.42 -22.26
CA LYS A 124 6.09 -8.58 -22.96
C LYS A 124 6.16 -9.85 -22.10
N ARG A 125 6.52 -9.74 -20.81
CA ARG A 125 6.79 -10.90 -19.96
C ARG A 125 5.53 -11.42 -19.28
N PHE A 126 4.81 -10.60 -18.53
CA PHE A 126 3.58 -11.01 -17.84
C PHE A 126 2.48 -11.49 -18.80
N PRO A 127 2.22 -10.87 -19.96
CA PRO A 127 1.21 -11.36 -20.90
C PRO A 127 1.60 -12.66 -21.62
N ASN A 128 2.88 -13.04 -21.63
CA ASN A 128 3.34 -14.23 -22.34
C ASN A 128 3.03 -15.51 -21.55
N LYS A 129 1.98 -16.21 -21.98
CA LYS A 129 1.51 -17.45 -21.35
C LYS A 129 2.56 -18.56 -21.31
N LYS A 130 3.58 -18.53 -22.16
CA LYS A 130 4.66 -19.53 -22.18
C LYS A 130 5.54 -19.44 -20.93
N PHE A 131 5.64 -18.26 -20.31
CA PHE A 131 6.39 -18.07 -19.05
C PHE A 131 5.52 -18.22 -17.80
N ARG A 132 4.24 -18.57 -17.93
CA ARG A 132 3.28 -18.62 -16.82
C ARG A 132 3.81 -19.43 -15.64
N ARG A 133 4.32 -20.63 -15.85
CA ARG A 133 4.82 -21.50 -14.76
C ARG A 133 5.96 -20.85 -14.00
N PHE A 134 6.93 -20.30 -14.73
CA PHE A 134 8.08 -19.63 -14.11
C PHE A 134 7.67 -18.33 -13.39
N LEU A 135 6.75 -17.56 -13.96
CA LEU A 135 6.24 -16.36 -13.32
C LEU A 135 5.36 -16.67 -12.10
N ASN A 136 4.58 -17.75 -12.15
CA ASN A 136 3.72 -18.17 -11.04
C ASN A 136 4.51 -18.71 -9.84
N ILE A 137 5.65 -19.39 -10.07
CA ILE A 137 6.50 -19.87 -8.98
C ILE A 137 7.32 -18.75 -8.35
N THR A 138 7.69 -17.74 -9.12
CA THR A 138 8.46 -16.60 -8.62
C THR A 138 7.58 -15.69 -7.78
N GLN A 139 7.97 -15.43 -6.54
CA GLN A 139 7.20 -14.63 -5.59
C GLN A 139 7.70 -13.21 -5.48
N LEU A 140 9.00 -12.99 -5.64
CA LEU A 140 9.66 -11.70 -5.54
C LEU A 140 10.53 -11.46 -6.78
N MET A 141 10.36 -10.32 -7.41
CA MET A 141 11.14 -9.88 -8.57
C MET A 141 11.79 -8.55 -8.25
N ILE A 142 13.11 -8.47 -8.37
CA ILE A 142 13.91 -7.30 -8.00
C ILE A 142 14.54 -6.72 -9.28
N PHE A 143 14.55 -5.40 -9.37
CA PHE A 143 15.08 -4.65 -10.50
C PHE A 143 15.94 -3.51 -9.98
N SER A 144 17.17 -3.36 -10.48
CA SER A 144 18.04 -2.28 -10.04
C SER A 144 19.02 -1.86 -11.13
N ASN A 145 19.34 -0.58 -11.19
CA ASN A 145 20.44 -0.06 -11.98
C ASN A 145 21.62 0.45 -11.13
N ASN A 146 21.60 0.16 -9.86
CA ASN A 146 22.60 0.52 -8.86
C ASN A 146 22.89 2.03 -8.70
N MET A 147 21.99 2.89 -9.18
CA MET A 147 22.03 4.33 -8.98
C MET A 147 21.18 4.71 -7.77
N GLU A 148 21.53 5.82 -7.11
CA GLU A 148 20.67 6.38 -6.07
C GLU A 148 19.34 6.84 -6.68
N TYR A 149 18.30 6.85 -5.84
CA TYR A 149 16.98 7.32 -6.24
C TYR A 149 17.01 8.80 -6.60
N ASP A 150 16.18 9.18 -7.55
CA ASP A 150 15.98 10.58 -7.89
C ASP A 150 15.44 11.35 -6.67
N THR A 151 16.13 12.40 -6.27
CA THR A 151 15.75 13.28 -5.16
C THR A 151 14.72 14.33 -5.56
N MET A 152 14.46 14.52 -6.85
CA MET A 152 13.51 15.52 -7.35
C MET A 152 12.05 15.09 -7.21
N GLY A 153 11.78 13.85 -6.80
CA GLY A 153 10.43 13.33 -6.58
C GLY A 153 9.63 13.22 -7.85
N GLY A 154 10.15 12.49 -8.84
CA GLY A 154 9.42 12.19 -10.07
C GLY A 154 8.21 11.28 -9.81
N ILE A 155 7.19 11.38 -10.67
CA ILE A 155 5.98 10.52 -10.62
C ILE A 155 6.36 9.05 -10.82
N VAL A 156 7.44 8.77 -11.57
CA VAL A 156 8.02 7.44 -11.75
C VAL A 156 9.53 7.55 -11.54
N PRO A 157 10.06 7.13 -10.39
CA PRO A 157 11.50 7.06 -10.19
C PRO A 157 12.11 6.17 -11.27
N VAL A 158 13.10 6.68 -11.99
CA VAL A 158 13.76 5.95 -13.08
C VAL A 158 15.03 5.24 -12.64
N GLN A 159 15.51 5.54 -11.44
CA GLN A 159 16.76 5.02 -10.86
C GLN A 159 16.51 4.43 -9.48
N GLY A 160 17.35 3.48 -9.10
CA GLY A 160 17.30 2.84 -7.78
C GLY A 160 17.01 1.35 -7.84
N ALA A 161 16.60 0.79 -6.72
CA ALA A 161 16.18 -0.59 -6.58
C ALA A 161 14.66 -0.66 -6.39
N PHE A 162 14.03 -1.50 -7.18
CA PHE A 162 12.58 -1.69 -7.20
C PHE A 162 12.24 -3.17 -7.11
N TYR A 163 11.04 -3.46 -6.67
CA TYR A 163 10.55 -4.83 -6.64
C TYR A 163 9.06 -4.92 -6.94
N CYS A 164 8.66 -6.07 -7.44
CA CYS A 164 7.26 -6.42 -7.67
C CYS A 164 7.02 -7.91 -7.47
N THR A 165 5.82 -8.35 -7.71
CA THR A 165 5.44 -9.76 -7.79
C THR A 165 4.71 -10.02 -9.11
N THR A 166 4.31 -11.26 -9.37
CA THR A 166 3.61 -11.68 -10.58
C THR A 166 2.31 -10.90 -10.80
N ALA A 167 2.02 -10.58 -12.05
CA ALA A 167 0.78 -9.95 -12.46
C ALA A 167 0.23 -10.57 -13.75
N LYS A 168 -1.06 -10.36 -14.05
CA LYS A 168 -1.63 -10.76 -15.35
C LYS A 168 -1.18 -9.84 -16.48
N GLN A 169 -1.17 -8.54 -16.24
CA GLN A 169 -0.88 -7.53 -17.25
C GLN A 169 0.13 -6.49 -16.77
N SER A 170 -0.05 -5.96 -15.56
CA SER A 170 0.77 -4.88 -15.04
C SER A 170 0.96 -5.02 -13.54
N ALA A 171 2.21 -4.95 -13.09
CA ALA A 171 2.59 -4.88 -11.69
C ALA A 171 3.21 -3.51 -11.39
N PRO A 172 2.86 -2.88 -10.27
CA PRO A 172 3.57 -1.71 -9.80
C PRO A 172 4.98 -2.09 -9.37
N PHE A 173 5.99 -1.34 -9.79
CA PHE A 173 7.34 -1.44 -9.28
C PHE A 173 7.43 -0.64 -7.99
N ASN A 174 7.50 -1.33 -6.87
CA ASN A 174 7.65 -0.70 -5.56
C ASN A 174 9.11 -0.31 -5.35
N CYS A 175 9.33 0.91 -4.91
CA CYS A 175 10.63 1.39 -4.47
C CYS A 175 11.07 0.65 -3.20
N PHE A 176 12.35 0.34 -3.06
CA PHE A 176 12.93 -0.20 -1.84
C PHE A 176 13.89 0.80 -1.21
N ARG A 177 13.68 1.13 0.06
CA ARG A 177 14.65 1.83 0.89
C ARG A 177 14.89 1.03 2.15
N GLU A 178 16.18 0.90 2.52
CA GLU A 178 16.55 0.33 3.81
C GLU A 178 16.21 1.34 4.91
N GLU A 179 15.66 0.87 6.02
CA GLU A 179 15.53 1.68 7.22
C GLU A 179 16.77 1.53 8.09
N ASN A 180 17.23 2.66 8.63
CA ASN A 180 18.44 2.67 9.44
C ASN A 180 18.25 1.83 10.72
N PRO A 181 19.04 0.77 10.91
CA PRO A 181 18.93 -0.09 12.09
C PRO A 181 19.18 0.64 13.42
N THR A 182 19.93 1.74 13.42
CA THR A 182 20.21 2.51 14.64
C THR A 182 18.99 3.15 15.29
N ASN A 183 17.89 3.30 14.54
CA ASN A 183 16.64 3.85 15.03
C ASN A 183 15.61 2.79 15.44
N LEU A 184 15.93 1.53 15.19
CA LEU A 184 15.03 0.41 15.39
C LEU A 184 15.85 -0.72 16.01
N ASP A 185 15.82 -0.86 17.32
CA ASP A 185 16.48 -1.96 18.06
C ASP A 185 15.85 -3.32 17.73
N ILE A 186 15.82 -3.70 16.45
CA ILE A 186 15.20 -4.92 15.96
C ILE A 186 16.29 -5.86 15.46
N ALA A 187 16.97 -6.53 16.34
CA ALA A 187 17.76 -7.68 15.99
C ALA A 187 16.84 -8.92 15.83
N PRO A 188 17.02 -9.82 14.86
CA PRO A 188 18.12 -9.88 13.87
C PRO A 188 17.82 -9.14 12.56
N TYR A 189 16.64 -8.55 12.39
CA TYR A 189 16.16 -8.07 11.10
C TYR A 189 16.85 -6.81 10.59
N ASN A 190 17.50 -6.06 11.47
CA ASN A 190 18.20 -4.81 11.15
C ASN A 190 19.70 -4.88 11.44
N ALA A 191 20.25 -6.07 11.64
CA ALA A 191 21.70 -6.22 11.75
C ALA A 191 22.35 -5.88 10.41
N ASP A 192 23.42 -5.09 10.45
CA ASP A 192 24.24 -4.84 9.28
C ASP A 192 24.73 -6.15 8.70
N PHE A 193 24.69 -6.27 7.37
CA PHE A 193 25.20 -7.45 6.72
C PHE A 193 26.72 -7.49 6.87
N PRO A 194 27.31 -8.59 7.40
CA PRO A 194 28.74 -8.69 7.60
C PRO A 194 29.45 -8.98 6.27
N TYR A 195 29.71 -7.93 5.49
CA TYR A 195 30.48 -8.08 4.26
C TYR A 195 31.88 -8.60 4.56
N LYS A 196 32.34 -9.53 3.74
CA LYS A 196 33.71 -10.04 3.77
C LYS A 196 34.53 -9.40 2.67
N ASP A 197 35.81 -9.20 2.93
CA ASP A 197 36.74 -8.80 1.89
C ASP A 197 36.73 -9.79 0.75
N ILE A 198 36.74 -9.28 -0.47
CA ILE A 198 36.84 -10.13 -1.67
C ILE A 198 38.27 -10.67 -1.78
N ASP A 199 38.41 -11.99 -1.85
CA ASP A 199 39.70 -12.60 -2.10
C ASP A 199 40.21 -12.21 -3.51
N PRO A 200 41.35 -11.50 -3.64
CA PRO A 200 41.87 -11.04 -4.92
C PRO A 200 42.13 -12.14 -5.95
N ILE A 201 42.43 -13.36 -5.48
CA ILE A 201 42.62 -14.51 -6.36
C ILE A 201 41.29 -14.96 -6.96
N VAL A 202 40.24 -15.02 -6.14
CA VAL A 202 38.89 -15.38 -6.56
C VAL A 202 38.34 -14.30 -7.49
N GLU A 203 38.50 -13.03 -7.13
CA GLU A 203 38.12 -11.90 -7.97
C GLU A 203 38.75 -11.96 -9.36
N LYS A 204 40.07 -12.10 -9.40
CA LYS A 204 40.80 -12.22 -10.66
C LYS A 204 40.32 -13.41 -11.49
N LYS A 205 40.07 -14.55 -10.83
CA LYS A 205 39.56 -15.74 -11.51
C LYS A 205 38.20 -15.50 -12.11
N ILE A 206 37.27 -14.92 -11.37
CA ILE A 206 35.91 -14.60 -11.86
C ILE A 206 35.99 -13.66 -13.04
N LEU A 207 36.72 -12.55 -12.92
CA LEU A 207 36.88 -11.59 -14.01
C LEU A 207 37.49 -12.21 -15.27
N THR A 208 38.40 -13.17 -15.08
CA THR A 208 39.04 -13.91 -16.20
C THR A 208 38.04 -14.87 -16.85
N ASP A 209 37.32 -15.66 -16.05
CA ASP A 209 36.35 -16.65 -16.53
C ASP A 209 35.21 -16.00 -17.33
N PHE A 210 34.84 -14.77 -16.99
CA PHE A 210 33.82 -14.00 -17.68
C PHE A 210 34.33 -12.99 -18.72
N ASN A 211 35.64 -13.00 -18.98
CA ASN A 211 36.29 -12.10 -19.94
C ASN A 211 36.10 -10.60 -19.59
N CYS A 212 36.08 -10.29 -18.31
CA CYS A 212 35.77 -8.98 -17.73
C CYS A 212 36.96 -8.29 -17.07
N GLN A 213 38.21 -8.71 -17.31
CA GLN A 213 39.39 -8.13 -16.65
C GLN A 213 39.53 -6.62 -16.86
N VAL A 214 39.08 -6.13 -18.03
CA VAL A 214 39.18 -4.72 -18.42
C VAL A 214 38.32 -3.80 -17.52
N ILE A 215 37.25 -4.35 -16.92
CA ILE A 215 36.34 -3.55 -16.10
C ILE A 215 36.82 -3.35 -14.66
N HIS A 216 37.86 -4.04 -14.21
CA HIS A 216 38.32 -4.01 -12.82
C HIS A 216 38.61 -2.59 -12.30
N THR A 217 39.10 -1.71 -13.18
CA THR A 217 39.39 -0.31 -12.85
C THR A 217 38.30 0.66 -13.27
N SER A 218 37.17 0.17 -13.78
CA SER A 218 36.07 1.04 -14.21
C SER A 218 35.30 1.63 -13.02
N PRO A 219 34.77 2.84 -13.16
CA PRO A 219 33.92 3.43 -12.11
C PRO A 219 32.71 2.58 -11.77
N GLU A 220 32.11 1.91 -12.76
CA GLU A 220 30.96 1.05 -12.58
C GLU A 220 31.29 -0.17 -11.70
N TYR A 221 32.45 -0.77 -11.90
CA TYR A 221 32.90 -1.89 -11.08
C TYR A 221 33.17 -1.43 -9.64
N GLN A 222 33.82 -0.30 -9.44
CA GLN A 222 34.06 0.26 -8.12
C GLN A 222 32.74 0.62 -7.41
N THR A 223 31.75 1.16 -8.13
CA THR A 223 30.41 1.39 -7.59
C THR A 223 29.73 0.09 -7.14
N ASN A 224 29.90 -1.01 -7.87
CA ASN A 224 29.34 -2.30 -7.48
C ASN A 224 29.98 -2.89 -6.22
N LEU A 225 31.21 -2.50 -5.88
CA LEU A 225 31.87 -2.89 -4.62
C LEU A 225 31.37 -2.08 -3.41
N ASP A 226 30.75 -0.94 -3.63
CA ASP A 226 30.18 -0.12 -2.56
C ASP A 226 28.94 -0.81 -1.95
N THR A 227 29.07 -1.19 -0.69
CA THR A 227 28.03 -1.92 0.07
C THR A 227 26.77 -1.10 0.35
N TYR A 228 26.85 0.22 0.22
CA TYR A 228 25.74 1.14 0.48
C TYR A 228 24.91 1.50 -0.76
N THR A 229 25.24 0.94 -1.92
CA THR A 229 24.45 1.17 -3.13
C THR A 229 23.07 0.52 -3.06
N PRO A 230 22.08 1.02 -3.82
CA PRO A 230 20.70 0.51 -3.79
C PRO A 230 20.60 -1.00 -4.07
N THR A 231 21.40 -1.53 -5.01
CA THR A 231 21.40 -2.96 -5.31
C THR A 231 21.90 -3.75 -4.10
N ASN A 232 23.04 -3.39 -3.53
CA ASN A 232 23.58 -4.10 -2.37
C ASN A 232 22.64 -4.04 -1.18
N ARG A 233 22.03 -2.89 -0.91
CA ARG A 233 21.04 -2.75 0.18
C ARG A 233 19.84 -3.66 0.01
N VAL A 234 19.25 -3.75 -1.19
CA VAL A 234 18.10 -4.64 -1.41
C VAL A 234 18.49 -6.11 -1.31
N LEU A 235 19.68 -6.49 -1.80
CA LEU A 235 20.15 -7.86 -1.74
C LEU A 235 20.42 -8.31 -0.29
N THR A 236 21.09 -7.50 0.49
CA THR A 236 21.43 -7.82 1.88
C THR A 236 20.24 -7.69 2.83
N SER A 237 19.25 -6.90 2.49
CA SER A 237 18.02 -6.73 3.26
C SER A 237 16.93 -7.73 2.85
N MET A 238 16.31 -7.53 1.69
CA MET A 238 15.15 -8.34 1.27
C MET A 238 15.51 -9.78 0.94
N CYS A 239 16.75 -10.03 0.49
CA CYS A 239 17.22 -11.37 0.14
C CYS A 239 17.95 -12.07 1.29
N SER A 240 18.13 -11.45 2.46
CA SER A 240 18.58 -12.17 3.64
C SER A 240 17.56 -13.26 4.01
N PRO A 241 18.00 -14.43 4.47
CA PRO A 241 17.09 -15.56 4.73
C PRO A 241 15.90 -15.19 5.60
N GLU A 242 16.13 -14.47 6.68
CA GLU A 242 15.09 -14.10 7.65
C GLU A 242 14.04 -13.16 7.02
N ARG A 243 14.49 -12.11 6.31
CA ARG A 243 13.56 -11.14 5.66
C ARG A 243 12.88 -11.74 4.45
N LEU A 244 13.61 -12.52 3.64
CA LEU A 244 13.02 -13.21 2.51
C LEU A 244 11.89 -14.13 2.96
N LEU A 245 12.13 -14.95 3.98
CA LEU A 245 11.09 -15.82 4.52
C LEU A 245 9.93 -15.05 5.13
N PHE A 246 10.20 -13.91 5.78
CA PHE A 246 9.14 -13.02 6.27
C PHE A 246 8.25 -12.50 5.13
N ILE A 247 8.84 -12.01 4.05
CA ILE A 247 8.10 -11.52 2.87
C ILE A 247 7.32 -12.65 2.21
N LEU A 248 7.94 -13.81 2.03
CA LEU A 248 7.30 -14.98 1.43
C LEU A 248 6.13 -15.51 2.27
N LYS A 249 6.21 -15.42 3.60
CA LYS A 249 5.15 -15.90 4.49
C LYS A 249 4.00 -14.90 4.65
N TYR A 250 4.31 -13.60 4.82
CA TYR A 250 3.33 -12.60 5.22
C TYR A 250 3.13 -11.48 4.20
N GLY A 251 4.09 -11.29 3.30
CA GLY A 251 4.15 -10.11 2.44
C GLY A 251 3.33 -10.19 1.15
N ILE A 252 2.73 -11.33 0.84
CA ILE A 252 1.97 -11.54 -0.39
C ILE A 252 0.47 -11.55 -0.07
N ALA A 253 -0.31 -10.83 -0.86
CA ALA A 253 -1.77 -10.80 -0.76
C ALA A 253 -2.41 -10.96 -2.14
N TYR A 254 -3.47 -11.76 -2.22
CA TYR A 254 -4.32 -11.86 -3.40
C TYR A 254 -5.58 -11.04 -3.17
N VAL A 255 -5.76 -9.99 -3.99
CA VAL A 255 -6.85 -9.03 -3.86
C VAL A 255 -7.88 -9.31 -4.96
N ARG A 256 -9.13 -9.52 -4.56
CA ARG A 256 -10.23 -9.87 -5.44
C ARG A 256 -11.35 -8.86 -5.31
N PHE A 257 -11.75 -8.28 -6.42
CA PHE A 257 -12.86 -7.34 -6.44
C PHE A 257 -13.64 -7.45 -7.75
N HIS A 258 -14.88 -7.01 -7.70
CA HIS A 258 -15.72 -6.90 -8.87
C HIS A 258 -15.61 -5.46 -9.41
N LYS A 259 -15.42 -5.34 -10.72
CA LYS A 259 -15.41 -4.05 -11.40
C LYS A 259 -16.39 -4.09 -12.57
N GLU A 260 -17.22 -3.08 -12.67
CA GLU A 260 -18.06 -2.91 -13.85
C GLU A 260 -17.22 -2.31 -14.99
N ILE A 261 -17.11 -3.06 -16.10
CA ILE A 261 -16.41 -2.64 -17.32
C ILE A 261 -17.38 -2.78 -18.48
N ASN A 262 -17.72 -1.67 -19.13
CA ASN A 262 -18.66 -1.64 -20.25
C ASN A 262 -20.03 -2.28 -19.94
N GLY A 263 -20.58 -2.03 -18.75
CA GLY A 263 -21.86 -2.57 -18.29
C GLY A 263 -21.84 -4.05 -17.93
N LYS A 264 -20.66 -4.67 -17.83
CA LYS A 264 -20.48 -6.05 -17.36
C LYS A 264 -19.66 -6.06 -16.08
N ILE A 265 -20.09 -6.83 -15.11
CA ILE A 265 -19.33 -7.06 -13.90
C ILE A 265 -18.22 -8.06 -14.20
N GLU A 266 -16.98 -7.60 -14.18
CA GLU A 266 -15.78 -8.42 -14.33
C GLU A 266 -15.14 -8.71 -12.97
N PHE A 267 -14.73 -9.96 -12.78
CA PHE A 267 -13.97 -10.37 -11.62
C PHE A 267 -12.48 -10.10 -11.87
N ILE A 268 -11.89 -9.25 -11.05
CA ILE A 268 -10.47 -8.91 -11.12
C ILE A 268 -9.75 -9.54 -9.93
N GLU A 269 -8.65 -10.23 -10.22
CA GLU A 269 -7.72 -10.73 -9.21
C GLU A 269 -6.34 -10.12 -9.44
N GLN A 270 -5.76 -9.57 -8.38
CA GLN A 270 -4.41 -8.99 -8.38
C GLN A 270 -3.58 -9.65 -7.29
N LYS A 271 -2.29 -9.78 -7.54
CA LYS A 271 -1.32 -10.20 -6.54
C LYS A 271 -0.52 -8.99 -6.09
N HIS A 272 -0.55 -8.72 -4.81
CA HIS A 272 0.15 -7.60 -4.18
C HIS A 272 1.31 -8.11 -3.34
N ILE A 273 2.38 -7.35 -3.27
CA ILE A 273 3.48 -7.54 -2.33
C ILE A 273 3.55 -6.33 -1.40
N MET A 274 3.81 -6.56 -0.11
CA MET A 274 3.91 -5.47 0.86
C MET A 274 5.03 -4.50 0.46
N ARG A 275 4.77 -3.22 0.70
CA ARG A 275 5.78 -2.16 0.51
C ARG A 275 6.79 -2.19 1.65
N TYR A 276 8.00 -1.68 1.43
CA TYR A 276 9.07 -1.73 2.42
C TYR A 276 8.67 -1.07 3.75
N GLN A 277 7.97 0.08 3.72
CA GLN A 277 7.50 0.74 4.94
C GLN A 277 6.45 -0.09 5.70
N GLN A 278 5.67 -0.91 5.01
CA GLN A 278 4.74 -1.85 5.65
C GLN A 278 5.49 -3.02 6.30
N MET A 279 6.52 -3.52 5.62
CA MET A 279 7.39 -4.56 6.14
C MET A 279 8.08 -4.11 7.43
N PHE A 280 8.74 -2.95 7.40
CA PHE A 280 9.43 -2.43 8.57
C PHE A 280 8.47 -2.10 9.71
N ALA A 281 7.30 -1.51 9.42
CA ALA A 281 6.27 -1.29 10.43
C ALA A 281 5.82 -2.61 11.10
N ALA A 282 5.57 -3.66 10.32
CA ALA A 282 5.15 -4.95 10.86
C ALA A 282 6.25 -5.62 11.71
N LEU A 283 7.50 -5.54 11.26
CA LEU A 283 8.66 -6.02 12.02
C LEU A 283 8.83 -5.25 13.33
N THR A 284 8.69 -3.92 13.30
CA THR A 284 8.81 -3.08 14.50
C THR A 284 7.68 -3.35 15.50
N VAL A 285 6.43 -3.50 15.03
CA VAL A 285 5.32 -3.87 15.91
C VAL A 285 5.61 -5.17 16.64
N ARG A 286 6.09 -6.19 15.92
CA ARG A 286 6.45 -7.48 16.51
C ARG A 286 7.55 -7.33 17.56
N SER A 287 8.63 -6.61 17.24
CA SER A 287 9.73 -6.36 18.18
C SER A 287 9.27 -5.61 19.42
N LYS A 288 8.42 -4.59 19.28
CA LYS A 288 7.88 -3.85 20.44
C LYS A 288 7.01 -4.74 21.34
N ILE A 289 6.26 -5.66 20.76
CA ILE A 289 5.51 -6.65 21.56
C ILE A 289 6.47 -7.59 22.30
N ASP A 290 7.57 -8.02 21.69
CA ASP A 290 8.61 -8.81 22.37
C ASP A 290 9.26 -8.06 23.54
N GLU A 291 9.39 -6.73 23.43
CA GLU A 291 9.86 -5.85 24.51
C GLU A 291 8.79 -5.62 25.63
N GLY A 292 7.60 -6.18 25.48
CA GLY A 292 6.48 -5.99 26.42
C GLY A 292 5.69 -4.70 26.20
N VAL A 293 5.93 -3.99 25.10
CA VAL A 293 5.17 -2.79 24.72
C VAL A 293 3.88 -3.22 24.04
N ASN A 294 2.74 -2.88 24.62
CA ASN A 294 1.44 -3.27 24.10
C ASN A 294 0.66 -2.14 23.41
N SER A 295 1.24 -0.95 23.31
CA SER A 295 0.56 0.19 22.69
C SER A 295 1.55 1.11 21.99
N GLY A 296 1.15 1.68 20.83
CA GLY A 296 1.96 2.65 20.11
C GLY A 296 1.32 3.16 18.83
N VAL A 297 1.98 4.14 18.22
CA VAL A 297 1.49 4.88 17.05
C VAL A 297 2.32 4.58 15.81
N ILE A 298 1.67 4.22 14.73
CA ILE A 298 2.26 4.17 13.39
C ILE A 298 1.81 5.43 12.64
N TRP A 299 2.76 6.32 12.41
CA TRP A 299 2.51 7.50 11.61
C TRP A 299 2.95 7.28 10.17
N HIS A 300 2.01 6.90 9.35
CA HIS A 300 2.19 6.75 7.91
C HIS A 300 1.31 7.75 7.17
N THR A 301 1.89 8.52 6.27
CA THR A 301 1.15 9.51 5.48
C THR A 301 0.00 8.89 4.70
N GLN A 302 -0.95 9.71 4.29
CA GLN A 302 -2.07 9.26 3.47
C GLN A 302 -1.57 8.66 2.14
N GLY A 303 -2.22 7.59 1.65
CA GLY A 303 -1.77 6.86 0.45
C GLY A 303 -0.63 5.84 0.68
N SER A 304 -0.04 5.78 1.88
CA SER A 304 1.02 4.81 2.22
C SER A 304 0.56 3.36 2.33
N GLY A 305 -0.76 3.12 2.36
CA GLY A 305 -1.35 1.79 2.47
C GLY A 305 -1.57 1.30 3.91
N LYS A 306 -2.05 2.17 4.82
CA LYS A 306 -2.34 1.82 6.23
C LYS A 306 -3.33 0.66 6.38
N THR A 307 -4.40 0.63 5.58
CA THR A 307 -5.38 -0.48 5.59
C THR A 307 -4.74 -1.81 5.16
N ALA A 308 -3.90 -1.78 4.13
CA ALA A 308 -3.14 -2.96 3.72
C ALA A 308 -2.13 -3.41 4.79
N LEU A 309 -1.48 -2.48 5.49
CA LEU A 309 -0.63 -2.81 6.64
C LEU A 309 -1.44 -3.54 7.72
N SER A 310 -2.67 -3.08 8.02
CA SER A 310 -3.55 -3.74 8.99
C SER A 310 -3.87 -5.18 8.59
N TYR A 311 -4.10 -5.42 7.30
CA TYR A 311 -4.23 -6.78 6.76
C TYR A 311 -2.98 -7.63 7.05
N TYR A 312 -1.79 -7.15 6.71
CA TYR A 312 -0.55 -7.89 6.97
C TYR A 312 -0.33 -8.15 8.46
N LEU A 313 -0.63 -7.18 9.30
CA LEU A 313 -0.55 -7.33 10.77
C LEU A 313 -1.46 -8.43 11.29
N THR A 314 -2.65 -8.66 10.68
CA THR A 314 -3.51 -9.77 11.13
C THR A 314 -2.81 -11.12 10.96
N TYR A 315 -2.09 -11.34 9.87
CA TYR A 315 -1.34 -12.58 9.63
C TYR A 315 -0.10 -12.69 10.53
N VAL A 316 0.69 -11.62 10.60
CA VAL A 316 1.91 -11.58 11.41
C VAL A 316 1.61 -11.82 12.88
N LEU A 317 0.61 -11.14 13.44
CA LEU A 317 0.27 -11.25 14.85
C LEU A 317 -0.54 -12.52 15.16
N SER A 318 -1.35 -13.02 14.23
CA SER A 318 -2.00 -14.33 14.41
C SER A 318 -0.95 -15.44 14.59
N ASP A 319 0.05 -15.48 13.73
CA ASP A 319 1.13 -16.46 13.82
C ASP A 319 1.99 -16.24 15.08
N TYR A 320 2.30 -15.00 15.40
CA TYR A 320 3.07 -14.64 16.58
C TYR A 320 2.40 -15.14 17.88
N PHE A 321 1.10 -14.87 18.06
CA PHE A 321 0.38 -15.29 19.24
C PHE A 321 0.04 -16.78 19.26
N SER A 322 -0.15 -17.40 18.10
CA SER A 322 -0.37 -18.85 18.00
C SER A 322 0.80 -19.65 18.57
N LYS A 323 2.04 -19.18 18.37
CA LYS A 323 3.26 -19.78 18.95
C LYS A 323 3.31 -19.69 20.47
N GLN A 324 2.54 -18.77 21.05
CA GLN A 324 2.35 -18.62 22.51
C GLN A 324 1.09 -19.33 23.01
N ASN A 325 0.49 -20.20 22.19
CA ASN A 325 -0.79 -20.86 22.46
C ASN A 325 -1.94 -19.87 22.73
N LYS A 326 -1.87 -18.68 22.11
CA LYS A 326 -2.92 -17.67 22.18
C LYS A 326 -3.56 -17.50 20.81
N VAL A 327 -4.83 -17.18 20.83
CA VAL A 327 -5.61 -16.83 19.65
C VAL A 327 -5.75 -15.32 19.58
N ALA A 328 -5.28 -14.73 18.49
CA ALA A 328 -5.42 -13.28 18.28
C ALA A 328 -6.82 -12.95 17.72
N LYS A 329 -7.47 -11.94 18.29
CA LYS A 329 -8.75 -11.41 17.85
C LYS A 329 -8.61 -9.92 17.51
N PHE A 330 -8.92 -9.56 16.25
CA PHE A 330 -8.64 -8.24 15.69
C PHE A 330 -9.89 -7.38 15.64
N TYR A 331 -9.72 -6.11 16.02
CA TYR A 331 -10.73 -5.06 15.94
C TYR A 331 -10.14 -3.86 15.20
N PHE A 332 -10.72 -3.52 14.04
CA PHE A 332 -10.34 -2.33 13.28
C PHE A 332 -11.35 -1.22 13.55
N ILE A 333 -10.89 -0.17 14.21
CA ILE A 333 -11.75 0.91 14.71
C ILE A 333 -11.63 2.11 13.79
N VAL A 334 -12.77 2.57 13.26
CA VAL A 334 -12.87 3.74 12.39
C VAL A 334 -13.82 4.78 12.98
N ASP A 335 -13.63 6.04 12.59
CA ASP A 335 -14.42 7.17 13.08
C ASP A 335 -15.64 7.50 12.21
N ARG A 336 -15.77 6.94 11.00
CA ARG A 336 -16.83 7.24 10.03
C ARG A 336 -17.44 5.99 9.42
N LEU A 337 -18.72 6.10 9.05
CA LEU A 337 -19.45 5.00 8.36
C LEU A 337 -18.87 4.69 6.97
N ASP A 338 -18.41 5.71 6.25
CA ASP A 338 -17.82 5.53 4.92
C ASP A 338 -16.52 4.72 5.02
N LEU A 339 -15.71 5.00 6.07
CA LEU A 339 -14.49 4.25 6.33
C LEU A 339 -14.76 2.82 6.79
N LEU A 340 -15.87 2.58 7.50
CA LEU A 340 -16.29 1.22 7.87
C LEU A 340 -16.56 0.39 6.61
N LYS A 341 -17.34 0.91 5.67
CA LYS A 341 -17.63 0.21 4.42
C LYS A 341 -16.36 -0.03 3.61
N GLN A 342 -15.55 1.02 3.41
CA GLN A 342 -14.29 0.93 2.66
C GLN A 342 -13.31 -0.07 3.28
N ALA A 343 -13.11 -0.05 4.59
CA ALA A 343 -12.21 -0.98 5.27
C ALA A 343 -12.72 -2.42 5.18
N SER A 344 -14.04 -2.63 5.32
CA SER A 344 -14.64 -3.96 5.20
C SER A 344 -14.43 -4.54 3.80
N GLU A 345 -14.73 -3.78 2.75
CA GLU A 345 -14.50 -4.19 1.36
C GLU A 345 -13.02 -4.49 1.06
N GLU A 346 -12.10 -3.68 1.59
CA GLU A 346 -10.66 -3.87 1.44
C GLU A 346 -10.15 -5.15 2.12
N PHE A 347 -10.66 -5.48 3.30
CA PHE A 347 -10.29 -6.71 4.01
C PHE A 347 -10.92 -7.94 3.37
N GLU A 348 -12.18 -7.89 2.96
CA GLU A 348 -12.87 -8.95 2.23
C GLU A 348 -12.19 -9.25 0.89
N ALA A 349 -11.82 -8.19 0.16
CA ALA A 349 -11.10 -8.31 -1.11
C ALA A 349 -9.77 -9.08 -0.96
N ARG A 350 -9.12 -9.00 0.22
CA ARG A 350 -7.90 -9.74 0.56
C ARG A 350 -8.15 -11.10 1.22
N GLY A 351 -9.42 -11.49 1.36
CA GLY A 351 -9.81 -12.82 1.83
C GLY A 351 -9.89 -12.99 3.34
N LEU A 352 -9.89 -11.88 4.12
CA LEU A 352 -10.24 -11.96 5.54
C LEU A 352 -11.74 -12.23 5.71
N VAL A 353 -12.10 -12.88 6.80
CA VAL A 353 -13.48 -12.93 7.26
C VAL A 353 -13.77 -11.64 8.02
N VAL A 354 -14.67 -10.82 7.48
CA VAL A 354 -14.99 -9.52 8.06
C VAL A 354 -16.31 -9.57 8.79
N LYS A 355 -16.30 -9.11 10.04
CA LYS A 355 -17.50 -8.81 10.82
C LYS A 355 -17.62 -7.31 11.03
N THR A 356 -18.81 -6.81 11.15
CA THR A 356 -19.06 -5.41 11.47
C THR A 356 -19.81 -5.30 12.78
N ALA A 357 -19.45 -4.34 13.61
CA ALA A 357 -20.21 -3.97 14.80
C ALA A 357 -20.67 -2.51 14.66
N SER A 358 -21.97 -2.34 14.46
CA SER A 358 -22.62 -1.05 14.29
C SER A 358 -23.39 -0.58 15.51
N SER A 359 -23.52 -1.43 16.52
CA SER A 359 -24.11 -1.12 17.83
C SER A 359 -23.22 -1.63 18.97
N ARG A 360 -23.37 -0.99 20.15
CA ARG A 360 -22.68 -1.44 21.37
C ARG A 360 -23.02 -2.90 21.71
N ALA A 361 -24.28 -3.28 21.54
CA ALA A 361 -24.72 -4.64 21.83
C ALA A 361 -23.98 -5.67 20.96
N GLU A 362 -23.88 -5.40 19.64
CA GLU A 362 -23.13 -6.24 18.71
C GLU A 362 -21.64 -6.30 19.07
N LEU A 363 -21.01 -5.15 19.42
CA LEU A 363 -19.62 -5.14 19.84
C LEU A 363 -19.39 -5.93 21.12
N MET A 364 -20.26 -5.79 22.10
CA MET A 364 -20.19 -6.56 23.36
C MET A 364 -20.41 -8.04 23.15
N GLU A 365 -21.24 -8.43 22.21
CA GLU A 365 -21.41 -9.82 21.79
C GLU A 365 -20.12 -10.38 21.16
N GLN A 366 -19.46 -9.61 20.28
CA GLN A 366 -18.15 -9.97 19.72
C GLN A 366 -17.07 -10.16 20.80
N PHE A 367 -17.10 -9.38 21.89
CA PHE A 367 -16.19 -9.56 23.01
C PHE A 367 -16.51 -10.79 23.86
N ARG A 368 -17.77 -11.18 23.97
CA ARG A 368 -18.18 -12.39 24.69
C ARG A 368 -17.86 -13.66 23.94
N ASN A 369 -17.80 -13.57 22.61
CA ASN A 369 -17.44 -14.71 21.77
C ASN A 369 -15.92 -14.97 21.89
N ASN A 370 -15.56 -16.03 22.62
CA ASN A 370 -14.17 -16.45 22.85
C ASN A 370 -13.58 -17.25 21.67
N GLN A 371 -14.35 -17.52 20.63
CA GLN A 371 -13.85 -18.22 19.45
C GLN A 371 -13.22 -17.21 18.50
N ALA A 372 -12.01 -17.50 18.04
CA ALA A 372 -11.29 -16.66 17.09
C ALA A 372 -11.91 -16.67 15.71
N GLN A 373 -12.68 -17.71 15.40
CA GLN A 373 -13.30 -17.91 14.12
C GLN A 373 -14.66 -18.56 14.30
N GLU A 374 -15.71 -17.93 13.81
CA GLU A 374 -16.99 -18.60 13.61
C GLU A 374 -16.93 -19.38 12.30
N GLY A 375 -17.23 -20.67 12.38
CA GLY A 375 -17.37 -21.53 11.22
C GLY A 375 -16.13 -22.28 10.75
N ASN A 376 -15.05 -22.26 11.51
CA ASN A 376 -13.85 -23.10 11.28
C ASN A 376 -13.27 -23.01 9.85
N THR A 377 -13.27 -21.82 9.27
CA THR A 377 -12.79 -21.58 7.90
C THR A 377 -11.27 -21.60 7.76
N GLY A 378 -10.52 -21.61 8.86
CA GLY A 378 -9.05 -21.47 8.86
C GLY A 378 -8.51 -20.10 8.44
N LYS A 379 -9.40 -19.14 8.11
CA LYS A 379 -9.02 -17.79 7.69
C LYS A 379 -9.00 -16.84 8.87
N PRO A 380 -8.04 -15.88 8.91
CA PRO A 380 -8.07 -14.82 9.90
C PRO A 380 -9.35 -13.98 9.81
N GLU A 381 -9.85 -13.56 10.96
CA GLU A 381 -11.06 -12.76 11.12
C GLU A 381 -10.72 -11.38 11.67
N ILE A 382 -11.42 -10.36 11.19
CA ILE A 382 -11.32 -8.98 11.69
C ILE A 382 -12.72 -8.39 11.88
N THR A 383 -12.94 -7.72 13.03
CA THR A 383 -14.17 -6.98 13.31
C THR A 383 -13.96 -5.51 13.04
N VAL A 384 -14.69 -4.92 12.08
CA VAL A 384 -14.65 -3.49 11.78
C VAL A 384 -15.72 -2.77 12.60
N VAL A 385 -15.29 -1.75 13.35
CA VAL A 385 -16.12 -1.05 14.33
C VAL A 385 -16.17 0.44 14.02
N ASN A 386 -17.38 1.02 13.92
CA ASN A 386 -17.55 2.47 13.85
C ASN A 386 -17.76 3.05 15.26
N ILE A 387 -16.75 3.81 15.72
CA ILE A 387 -16.75 4.35 17.08
C ILE A 387 -17.66 5.57 17.25
N GLN A 388 -17.99 6.33 16.19
CA GLN A 388 -18.85 7.52 16.31
C GLN A 388 -20.26 7.19 16.83
N ARG A 389 -20.78 6.01 16.51
CA ARG A 389 -22.08 5.55 17.00
C ARG A 389 -22.14 5.37 18.52
N PHE A 390 -20.98 5.35 19.18
CA PHE A 390 -20.84 5.18 20.63
C PHE A 390 -20.31 6.44 21.33
N ALA A 391 -20.08 7.55 20.60
CA ALA A 391 -19.40 8.72 21.12
C ALA A 391 -20.12 9.38 22.32
N GLU A 392 -21.43 9.25 22.41
CA GLU A 392 -22.25 9.78 23.50
C GLU A 392 -22.37 8.84 24.70
N ASP A 393 -21.96 7.58 24.55
CA ASP A 393 -22.06 6.57 25.62
C ASP A 393 -20.84 6.66 26.56
N ARG A 394 -21.08 7.25 27.73
CA ARG A 394 -20.08 7.38 28.81
C ARG A 394 -20.08 6.22 29.79
N SER A 395 -20.88 5.18 29.56
CA SER A 395 -20.96 4.05 30.46
C SER A 395 -19.67 3.24 30.49
N LYS A 396 -19.35 2.68 31.67
CA LYS A 396 -18.21 1.78 31.77
C LYS A 396 -18.42 0.56 30.87
N VAL A 397 -17.37 0.16 30.22
CA VAL A 397 -17.33 -1.05 29.38
C VAL A 397 -16.87 -2.19 30.31
N ASP A 398 -17.79 -3.09 30.64
CA ASP A 398 -17.44 -4.34 31.31
C ASP A 398 -17.09 -5.39 30.26
N LEU A 399 -15.79 -5.62 30.05
CA LEU A 399 -15.33 -6.70 29.21
C LEU A 399 -15.37 -8.02 29.97
N PRO A 400 -15.78 -9.12 29.33
CA PRO A 400 -15.67 -10.43 29.95
C PRO A 400 -14.22 -10.73 30.30
N ALA A 401 -14.01 -11.45 31.40
CA ALA A 401 -12.69 -11.88 31.81
C ALA A 401 -11.93 -12.50 30.63
N TYR A 402 -10.65 -12.19 30.53
CA TYR A 402 -9.78 -12.74 29.50
C TYR A 402 -9.76 -14.28 29.61
N ALA A 403 -10.16 -14.96 28.56
CA ALA A 403 -9.78 -16.34 28.42
C ALA A 403 -8.25 -16.39 28.31
N THR A 404 -7.58 -17.25 29.06
CA THR A 404 -6.11 -17.31 29.16
C THR A 404 -5.41 -17.51 27.81
N ASN A 405 -6.15 -18.01 26.82
CA ASN A 405 -5.68 -18.28 25.46
C ASN A 405 -6.13 -17.22 24.43
N LEU A 406 -6.69 -16.08 24.84
CA LEU A 406 -7.14 -15.02 23.92
C LEU A 406 -6.23 -13.81 24.01
N GLN A 407 -5.89 -13.21 22.87
CA GLN A 407 -5.24 -11.91 22.76
C GLN A 407 -6.04 -10.97 21.88
N ARG A 408 -6.51 -9.85 22.44
CA ARG A 408 -7.18 -8.81 21.63
C ARG A 408 -6.17 -7.85 21.07
N VAL A 409 -6.40 -7.48 19.79
CA VAL A 409 -5.59 -6.50 19.05
C VAL A 409 -6.53 -5.44 18.51
N PHE A 410 -6.38 -4.21 18.98
CA PHE A 410 -7.09 -3.05 18.49
C PHE A 410 -6.20 -2.28 17.51
N ILE A 411 -6.68 -2.08 16.30
CA ILE A 411 -6.06 -1.23 15.29
C ILE A 411 -7.00 -0.04 15.09
N ILE A 412 -6.54 1.16 15.43
CA ILE A 412 -7.37 2.37 15.46
C ILE A 412 -6.93 3.27 14.31
N ASP A 413 -7.80 3.43 13.31
CA ASP A 413 -7.51 4.29 12.14
C ASP A 413 -7.85 5.75 12.44
N GLU A 414 -7.09 6.65 11.80
CA GLU A 414 -7.18 8.11 11.95
C GLU A 414 -7.18 8.56 13.43
N ALA A 415 -6.28 8.00 14.22
CA ALA A 415 -6.19 8.18 15.68
C ALA A 415 -6.01 9.64 16.16
N HIS A 416 -5.75 10.57 15.23
CA HIS A 416 -5.68 12.01 15.49
C HIS A 416 -7.06 12.68 15.63
N ARG A 417 -8.15 12.01 15.24
CA ARG A 417 -9.48 12.63 15.21
C ARG A 417 -10.25 12.38 16.49
N GLY A 418 -10.40 13.44 17.30
CA GLY A 418 -11.46 13.54 18.29
C GLY A 418 -11.50 12.51 19.43
N TYR A 419 -10.44 11.74 19.63
CA TYR A 419 -10.37 10.80 20.73
C TYR A 419 -10.02 11.55 22.02
N LYS A 420 -11.04 11.95 22.76
CA LYS A 420 -10.83 12.51 24.10
C LYS A 420 -10.25 11.42 25.00
N PRO A 421 -9.17 11.71 25.77
CA PRO A 421 -8.50 10.72 26.61
C PRO A 421 -9.38 10.18 27.73
N GLU A 422 -10.36 10.96 28.15
CA GLU A 422 -11.26 10.61 29.26
C GLU A 422 -12.73 10.77 28.85
N GLY A 423 -13.53 9.81 29.29
CA GLY A 423 -14.99 9.88 29.16
C GLY A 423 -15.56 9.60 27.78
N SER A 424 -14.75 9.18 26.80
CA SER A 424 -15.24 8.65 25.53
C SER A 424 -15.41 7.12 25.61
N PHE A 425 -16.29 6.58 24.78
CA PHE A 425 -16.48 5.13 24.71
C PHE A 425 -15.15 4.41 24.35
N LEU A 426 -14.37 4.97 23.43
CA LEU A 426 -13.08 4.38 23.06
C LEU A 426 -12.09 4.39 24.22
N ALA A 427 -11.97 5.49 24.98
CA ALA A 427 -11.11 5.55 26.14
C ALA A 427 -11.53 4.48 27.18
N ASN A 428 -12.84 4.37 27.44
CA ASN A 428 -13.37 3.36 28.36
C ASN A 428 -13.12 1.93 27.85
N LEU A 429 -13.19 1.70 26.55
CA LEU A 429 -12.89 0.40 25.93
C LEU A 429 -11.41 0.05 26.08
N LEU A 430 -10.53 1.00 25.79
CA LEU A 430 -9.08 0.79 25.87
C LEU A 430 -8.59 0.64 27.32
N ASP A 431 -9.23 1.34 28.26
CA ASP A 431 -8.94 1.21 29.70
C ASP A 431 -9.47 -0.10 30.29
N ALA A 432 -10.60 -0.59 29.77
CA ALA A 432 -11.18 -1.86 30.23
C ALA A 432 -10.28 -3.07 29.87
N ASP A 433 -9.47 -2.96 28.81
CA ASP A 433 -8.55 -4.02 28.39
C ASP A 433 -7.10 -3.55 28.38
N LYS A 434 -6.46 -3.63 29.54
CA LYS A 434 -5.05 -3.24 29.71
C LYS A 434 -4.08 -4.20 29.04
N ASN A 435 -4.48 -5.43 28.77
CA ASN A 435 -3.65 -6.47 28.19
C ASN A 435 -3.76 -6.53 26.66
N ALA A 436 -4.68 -5.77 26.06
CA ALA A 436 -4.81 -5.70 24.60
C ALA A 436 -3.60 -5.02 23.96
N ILE A 437 -3.28 -5.46 22.76
CA ILE A 437 -2.37 -4.73 21.87
C ILE A 437 -3.16 -3.59 21.23
N LYS A 438 -2.60 -2.37 21.24
CA LYS A 438 -3.25 -1.14 20.76
C LYS A 438 -2.35 -0.44 19.75
N ILE A 439 -2.70 -0.50 18.48
CA ILE A 439 -1.94 0.08 17.38
C ILE A 439 -2.76 1.23 16.79
N ALA A 440 -2.31 2.44 17.02
CA ALA A 440 -2.92 3.64 16.44
C ALA A 440 -2.30 3.92 15.07
N LEU A 441 -3.12 4.11 14.04
CA LEU A 441 -2.71 4.52 12.71
C LEU A 441 -3.09 5.98 12.49
N THR A 442 -2.19 6.78 11.91
CA THR A 442 -2.49 8.18 11.59
C THR A 442 -1.76 8.63 10.32
N GLY A 443 -2.40 9.46 9.52
CA GLY A 443 -1.80 10.12 8.35
C GLY A 443 -1.23 11.50 8.67
N THR A 444 -1.58 12.06 9.82
CA THR A 444 -1.18 13.41 10.23
C THR A 444 -0.36 13.38 11.51
N PRO A 445 0.60 14.33 11.67
CA PRO A 445 1.38 14.40 12.91
C PRO A 445 0.47 14.80 14.09
N LEU A 446 0.74 14.26 15.25
CA LEU A 446 0.07 14.64 16.50
C LEU A 446 0.64 16.00 16.96
N LEU A 447 0.01 17.10 16.55
CA LEU A 447 0.38 18.47 16.93
C LEU A 447 -0.14 18.81 18.35
N LYS A 448 0.19 20.02 18.84
CA LYS A 448 0.04 20.42 20.26
C LYS A 448 -1.32 20.15 20.94
N GLU A 449 -2.41 20.25 20.22
CA GLU A 449 -3.77 20.01 20.73
C GLU A 449 -4.16 18.52 20.73
N GLU A 450 -3.42 17.69 19.98
CA GLU A 450 -3.63 16.25 19.83
C GLU A 450 -2.68 15.43 20.74
N ARG A 451 -1.89 16.08 21.61
CA ARG A 451 -1.01 15.42 22.59
C ARG A 451 -1.76 14.48 23.55
N GLU A 452 -3.07 14.63 23.63
CA GLU A 452 -3.92 13.74 24.40
C GLU A 452 -3.97 12.33 23.82
N SER A 453 -3.95 12.18 22.49
CA SER A 453 -3.89 10.87 21.84
C SER A 453 -2.57 10.14 22.15
N TRP A 454 -1.49 10.88 22.35
CA TRP A 454 -0.20 10.31 22.74
C TRP A 454 -0.20 9.71 24.14
N ARG A 455 -0.98 10.28 25.05
CA ARG A 455 -1.20 9.72 26.40
C ARG A 455 -1.97 8.42 26.36
N VAL A 456 -2.83 8.23 25.34
CA VAL A 456 -3.65 7.02 25.18
C VAL A 456 -2.88 5.90 24.49
N PHE A 457 -2.09 6.23 23.45
CA PHE A 457 -1.48 5.22 22.58
C PHE A 457 0.03 5.05 22.76
N GLY A 458 0.71 5.96 23.48
CA GLY A 458 2.16 5.87 23.72
C GLY A 458 3.01 6.42 22.57
N ASN A 459 4.24 5.94 22.46
CA ASN A 459 5.25 6.45 21.53
C ASN A 459 5.02 5.96 20.09
N TYR A 460 5.70 6.64 19.14
CA TYR A 460 5.74 6.15 17.78
C TYR A 460 6.47 4.80 17.71
N ILE A 461 5.80 3.82 17.09
CA ILE A 461 6.38 2.53 16.74
C ILE A 461 7.13 2.65 15.42
N HIS A 462 6.51 3.31 14.43
CA HIS A 462 7.06 3.46 13.10
C HIS A 462 6.58 4.75 12.43
N THR A 463 7.43 5.33 11.59
CA THR A 463 7.13 6.60 10.91
C THR A 463 7.47 6.53 9.42
N TYR A 464 6.55 7.01 8.59
CA TYR A 464 6.75 7.17 7.16
C TYR A 464 6.12 8.49 6.71
N TYR A 465 6.96 9.54 6.60
CA TYR A 465 6.52 10.91 6.40
C TYR A 465 6.27 11.25 4.93
N TYR A 466 5.69 12.42 4.71
CA TYR A 466 5.38 12.93 3.38
C TYR A 466 6.59 13.04 2.46
N ASP A 467 7.74 13.47 2.98
CA ASP A 467 8.99 13.59 2.24
C ASP A 467 9.38 12.26 1.60
N LYS A 468 9.42 11.18 2.38
CA LYS A 468 9.69 9.83 1.88
C LYS A 468 8.62 9.36 0.90
N SER A 469 7.35 9.59 1.21
CA SER A 469 6.25 9.14 0.36
C SER A 469 6.21 9.86 -1.00
N ILE A 470 6.58 11.14 -1.03
CA ILE A 470 6.71 11.92 -2.27
C ILE A 470 7.91 11.42 -3.08
N LEU A 471 9.06 11.21 -2.44
CA LEU A 471 10.26 10.66 -3.09
C LEU A 471 10.02 9.26 -3.66
N ASP A 472 9.20 8.44 -3.00
CA ASP A 472 8.85 7.10 -3.43
C ASP A 472 7.73 7.08 -4.50
N GLY A 473 7.14 8.22 -4.80
CA GLY A 473 6.07 8.35 -5.79
C GLY A 473 4.69 7.88 -5.32
N TYR A 474 4.49 7.62 -4.03
CA TYR A 474 3.20 7.20 -3.48
C TYR A 474 2.29 8.38 -3.11
N THR A 475 2.87 9.54 -2.87
CA THR A 475 2.14 10.78 -2.59
C THR A 475 2.59 11.85 -3.57
N LEU A 476 1.65 12.54 -4.18
CA LEU A 476 1.96 13.64 -5.08
C LEU A 476 2.42 14.85 -4.26
N LYS A 477 3.45 15.56 -4.76
CA LYS A 477 3.86 16.83 -4.19
C LYS A 477 2.77 17.85 -4.46
N ILE A 478 2.24 18.46 -3.40
CA ILE A 478 1.33 19.59 -3.53
C ILE A 478 2.13 20.80 -3.98
N ILE A 479 1.85 21.30 -5.17
CA ILE A 479 2.38 22.55 -5.67
C ILE A 479 1.32 23.60 -5.37
N ARG A 480 1.69 24.57 -4.50
CA ARG A 480 0.85 25.73 -4.27
C ARG A 480 1.11 26.74 -5.39
N GLU A 481 0.09 27.00 -6.17
CA GLU A 481 0.10 28.08 -7.14
C GLU A 481 -0.77 29.22 -6.61
N ASP A 482 -0.29 30.45 -6.74
CA ASP A 482 -1.11 31.62 -6.50
C ASP A 482 -2.03 31.84 -7.71
N ILE A 483 -3.23 32.35 -7.44
CA ILE A 483 -4.16 32.77 -8.48
C ILE A 483 -3.44 33.81 -9.37
N GLU A 484 -3.56 33.69 -10.70
CA GLU A 484 -2.98 34.63 -11.66
C GLU A 484 -3.29 36.09 -11.26
N THR A 485 -2.29 36.97 -11.36
CA THR A 485 -2.34 38.35 -10.86
C THR A 485 -3.59 39.08 -11.30
N GLN A 486 -3.98 38.93 -12.56
CA GLN A 486 -5.19 39.59 -13.11
C GLN A 486 -6.49 39.16 -12.42
N TYR A 487 -6.63 37.86 -12.13
CA TYR A 487 -7.81 37.34 -11.41
C TYR A 487 -7.76 37.72 -9.93
N LYS A 488 -6.56 37.70 -9.34
CA LYS A 488 -6.36 38.13 -7.96
C LYS A 488 -6.76 39.60 -7.78
N GLU A 489 -6.33 40.47 -8.69
CA GLU A 489 -6.71 41.90 -8.68
C GLU A 489 -8.22 42.08 -8.81
N ARG A 490 -8.88 41.39 -9.75
CA ARG A 490 -10.34 41.45 -9.92
C ARG A 490 -11.09 40.95 -8.69
N LEU A 491 -10.67 39.85 -8.12
CA LEU A 491 -11.27 39.32 -6.90
C LEU A 491 -11.06 40.26 -5.72
N SER A 492 -9.85 40.86 -5.60
CA SER A 492 -9.56 41.86 -4.58
C SER A 492 -10.42 43.11 -4.74
N GLU A 493 -10.55 43.65 -5.95
CA GLU A 493 -11.42 44.79 -6.22
C GLU A 493 -12.90 44.50 -5.86
N ILE A 494 -13.38 43.31 -6.19
CA ILE A 494 -14.76 42.90 -5.83
C ILE A 494 -14.86 42.76 -4.31
N TYR A 495 -13.88 42.18 -3.67
CA TYR A 495 -13.84 42.03 -2.23
C TYR A 495 -13.85 43.39 -1.51
N GLU A 496 -12.97 44.32 -1.90
CA GLU A 496 -12.87 45.66 -1.32
C GLU A 496 -14.16 46.47 -1.52
N LYS A 497 -14.76 46.39 -2.71
CA LYS A 497 -16.05 47.05 -2.98
C LYS A 497 -17.18 46.49 -2.11
N LEU A 498 -17.17 45.18 -1.87
CA LEU A 498 -18.17 44.55 -1.00
C LEU A 498 -17.87 44.82 0.48
N GLU A 499 -16.60 44.84 0.89
CA GLU A 499 -16.18 45.13 2.27
C GLU A 499 -16.59 46.55 2.67
N THR A 500 -16.40 47.54 1.79
CA THR A 500 -16.86 48.92 2.01
C THR A 500 -18.39 49.07 2.12
N LEU A 501 -19.13 48.18 1.47
CA LEU A 501 -20.60 48.10 1.61
C LEU A 501 -21.03 47.40 2.89
N VAL A 502 -20.18 46.47 3.36
CA VAL A 502 -20.36 45.63 4.52
C VAL A 502 -20.06 46.37 5.82
N GLU A 503 -18.98 47.18 5.90
CA GLU A 503 -18.66 48.01 7.06
C GLU A 503 -19.81 48.93 7.49
N LYS A 504 -20.73 49.26 6.56
CA LYS A 504 -21.93 50.06 6.84
C LYS A 504 -23.11 49.28 7.42
N LYS A 505 -23.04 47.92 7.50
CA LYS A 505 -24.20 47.04 7.85
C LYS A 505 -23.92 45.83 8.72
N ASP A 506 -22.83 45.72 9.43
CA ASP A 506 -22.53 44.57 10.29
C ASP A 506 -22.57 43.16 9.60
N VAL A 507 -22.08 43.03 8.37
CA VAL A 507 -22.15 41.81 7.56
C VAL A 507 -20.92 40.94 7.78
N LYS A 508 -21.12 39.64 7.97
CA LYS A 508 -20.04 38.66 8.19
C LYS A 508 -19.22 38.41 6.92
N LYS A 509 -17.90 38.13 7.06
CA LYS A 509 -16.98 37.78 5.95
C LYS A 509 -17.52 36.68 5.01
N SER A 510 -18.29 35.73 5.53
CA SER A 510 -18.95 34.67 4.75
C SER A 510 -19.86 35.19 3.66
N GLN A 511 -20.48 36.35 3.85
CA GLN A 511 -21.41 36.93 2.86
C GLN A 511 -20.71 37.57 1.65
N ILE A 512 -19.42 37.89 1.79
CA ILE A 512 -18.60 38.38 0.66
C ILE A 512 -18.30 37.24 -0.31
N VAL A 513 -17.87 36.10 0.21
CA VAL A 513 -17.55 34.91 -0.61
C VAL A 513 -18.80 34.27 -1.24
N GLU A 514 -19.98 34.56 -0.71
CA GLU A 514 -21.29 34.14 -1.23
C GLU A 514 -21.88 35.12 -2.24
N HIS A 515 -21.27 36.31 -2.42
CA HIS A 515 -21.83 37.33 -3.32
C HIS A 515 -21.67 36.90 -4.79
N ASP A 516 -22.72 37.07 -5.60
CA ASP A 516 -22.80 36.58 -6.97
C ASP A 516 -21.62 37.01 -7.87
N ASN A 517 -21.20 38.28 -7.77
CA ASN A 517 -20.07 38.79 -8.55
C ASN A 517 -18.76 38.09 -8.16
N TYR A 518 -18.54 37.83 -6.88
CA TYR A 518 -17.36 37.11 -6.40
C TYR A 518 -17.40 35.66 -6.88
N VAL A 519 -18.52 34.98 -6.72
CA VAL A 519 -18.74 33.60 -7.13
C VAL A 519 -18.54 33.42 -8.64
N LYS A 520 -19.12 34.31 -9.45
CA LYS A 520 -19.00 34.24 -10.92
C LYS A 520 -17.57 34.46 -11.40
N GLU A 521 -16.84 35.41 -10.83
CA GLU A 521 -15.46 35.68 -11.22
C GLU A 521 -14.55 34.52 -10.78
N LEU A 522 -14.70 34.00 -9.56
CA LEU A 522 -14.00 32.83 -9.09
C LEU A 522 -14.25 31.60 -9.99
N LEU A 523 -15.48 31.40 -10.41
CA LEU A 523 -15.86 30.29 -11.29
C LEU A 523 -15.27 30.43 -12.69
N ARG A 524 -15.16 31.65 -13.25
CA ARG A 524 -14.45 31.92 -14.51
C ARG A 524 -13.01 31.47 -14.42
N TYR A 525 -12.33 31.82 -13.33
CA TYR A 525 -10.96 31.40 -13.10
C TYR A 525 -10.85 29.88 -13.03
N ILE A 526 -11.64 29.20 -12.19
CA ILE A 526 -11.59 27.75 -11.98
C ILE A 526 -11.79 26.99 -13.31
N ILE A 527 -12.82 27.37 -14.11
CA ILE A 527 -13.09 26.70 -15.39
C ILE A 527 -11.96 26.94 -16.39
N SER A 528 -11.49 28.18 -16.50
CA SER A 528 -10.42 28.55 -17.44
C SER A 528 -9.11 27.83 -17.08
N ASP A 529 -8.77 27.79 -15.80
CA ASP A 529 -7.55 27.17 -15.30
C ASP A 529 -7.52 25.66 -15.55
N LEU A 530 -8.61 24.93 -15.21
CA LEU A 530 -8.68 23.50 -15.48
C LEU A 530 -8.63 23.18 -16.99
N LYS A 531 -9.28 23.97 -17.83
CA LYS A 531 -9.23 23.80 -19.29
C LYS A 531 -7.79 23.98 -19.82
N ARG A 532 -7.11 25.04 -19.37
CA ARG A 532 -5.71 25.33 -19.73
C ARG A 532 -4.79 24.21 -19.24
N PHE A 533 -4.98 23.76 -17.99
CA PHE A 533 -4.19 22.68 -17.40
C PHE A 533 -4.31 21.38 -18.20
N ARG A 534 -5.53 20.98 -18.58
CA ARG A 534 -5.78 19.84 -19.45
C ARG A 534 -5.08 19.97 -20.82
N GLN A 535 -5.09 21.15 -21.41
CA GLN A 535 -4.41 21.40 -22.70
C GLN A 535 -2.89 21.27 -22.57
N ILE A 536 -2.30 21.84 -21.52
CA ILE A 536 -0.84 21.78 -21.25
C ILE A 536 -0.40 20.33 -21.02
N GLN A 537 -1.18 19.57 -20.26
CA GLN A 537 -0.86 18.17 -19.94
C GLN A 537 -1.22 17.18 -21.07
N GLY A 538 -2.00 17.62 -22.07
CA GLY A 538 -2.52 16.73 -23.12
C GLY A 538 -3.44 15.62 -22.58
N ASP A 539 -4.06 15.83 -21.40
CA ASP A 539 -4.86 14.82 -20.71
C ASP A 539 -6.22 15.39 -20.28
N ASN A 540 -7.26 15.03 -21.02
CA ASN A 540 -8.63 15.46 -20.77
C ASN A 540 -9.31 14.66 -19.62
N THR A 541 -8.65 13.67 -19.07
CA THR A 541 -9.20 12.87 -17.95
C THR A 541 -8.95 13.51 -16.59
N LEU A 542 -8.07 14.51 -16.50
CA LEU A 542 -7.79 15.23 -15.26
C LEU A 542 -9.04 15.87 -14.70
N GLY A 543 -9.28 15.71 -13.40
CA GLY A 543 -10.43 16.29 -12.68
C GLY A 543 -9.99 17.34 -11.68
N GLY A 544 -10.94 18.20 -11.29
CA GLY A 544 -10.75 19.23 -10.26
C GLY A 544 -11.67 19.03 -9.07
N MET A 545 -11.27 19.55 -7.90
CA MET A 545 -12.12 19.65 -6.73
C MET A 545 -12.04 21.06 -6.16
N VAL A 546 -13.20 21.67 -5.96
CA VAL A 546 -13.36 23.01 -5.38
C VAL A 546 -13.87 22.85 -3.95
N ILE A 547 -13.08 23.28 -2.99
CA ILE A 547 -13.44 23.28 -1.58
C ILE A 547 -13.96 24.67 -1.23
N CYS A 548 -15.22 24.74 -0.85
CA CYS A 548 -15.90 26.01 -0.55
C CYS A 548 -15.82 26.37 0.94
N GLU A 549 -15.89 27.67 1.25
CA GLU A 549 -15.93 28.16 2.63
C GLU A 549 -17.33 27.99 3.26
N THR A 550 -18.39 28.00 2.43
CA THR A 550 -19.76 27.82 2.89
C THR A 550 -20.57 26.93 1.94
N SER A 551 -21.64 26.32 2.44
CA SER A 551 -22.56 25.53 1.61
C SER A 551 -23.29 26.39 0.57
N GLU A 552 -23.58 27.65 0.90
CA GLU A 552 -24.23 28.58 -0.01
C GLU A 552 -23.32 28.98 -1.18
N GLN A 553 -22.03 29.23 -0.90
CA GLN A 553 -21.01 29.41 -1.95
C GLN A 553 -20.97 28.23 -2.91
N ALA A 554 -20.97 27.00 -2.38
CA ALA A 554 -20.95 25.79 -3.18
C ALA A 554 -22.20 25.68 -4.09
N ARG A 555 -23.38 25.97 -3.55
CA ARG A 555 -24.64 25.97 -4.33
C ARG A 555 -24.62 27.00 -5.45
N LYS A 556 -24.13 28.19 -5.19
CA LYS A 556 -24.03 29.25 -6.19
C LYS A 556 -22.99 28.94 -7.28
N LEU A 557 -21.84 28.43 -6.92
CA LEU A 557 -20.84 27.96 -7.90
C LEU A 557 -21.44 26.90 -8.84
N PHE A 558 -22.18 25.97 -8.29
CA PHE A 558 -22.85 24.93 -9.08
C PHE A 558 -23.97 25.52 -9.96
N ALA A 559 -24.78 26.41 -9.42
CA ALA A 559 -25.89 27.03 -10.15
C ALA A 559 -25.44 27.91 -11.34
N TYR A 560 -24.33 28.63 -11.21
CA TYR A 560 -23.78 29.45 -12.28
C TYR A 560 -22.83 28.71 -13.23
N PHE A 561 -22.54 27.42 -12.99
CA PHE A 561 -21.53 26.70 -13.73
C PHE A 561 -21.74 26.69 -15.24
N ASP A 562 -22.92 26.30 -15.68
CA ASP A 562 -23.25 26.18 -17.11
C ASP A 562 -23.33 27.57 -17.79
N GLU A 563 -23.85 28.61 -17.11
CA GLU A 563 -23.88 29.98 -17.60
C GLU A 563 -22.45 30.49 -17.90
N ILE A 564 -21.56 30.38 -16.93
CA ILE A 564 -20.19 30.86 -17.06
C ILE A 564 -19.39 30.04 -18.08
N GLN A 565 -19.61 28.72 -18.11
CA GLN A 565 -18.98 27.88 -19.12
C GLN A 565 -19.42 28.24 -20.54
N ALA A 566 -20.71 28.54 -20.74
CA ALA A 566 -21.22 28.96 -22.03
C ALA A 566 -20.64 30.32 -22.48
N GLU A 567 -20.40 31.24 -21.55
CA GLU A 567 -19.69 32.48 -21.81
C GLU A 567 -18.25 32.24 -22.27
N LEU A 568 -17.49 31.40 -21.54
CA LEU A 568 -16.12 31.09 -21.87
C LEU A 568 -15.96 30.32 -23.17
N ASN A 569 -16.90 29.46 -23.53
CA ASN A 569 -16.90 28.69 -24.77
C ASN A 569 -17.11 29.55 -26.06
N LYS A 570 -17.42 30.83 -25.93
CA LYS A 570 -17.43 31.79 -27.04
C LYS A 570 -16.00 31.99 -27.59
N ASP A 571 -15.00 31.82 -26.75
CA ASP A 571 -13.59 31.79 -27.17
C ASP A 571 -13.25 30.41 -27.77
N ALA A 572 -12.74 30.42 -29.01
CA ALA A 572 -12.41 29.21 -29.74
C ALA A 572 -11.32 28.35 -29.02
N SER A 573 -10.45 28.98 -28.25
CA SER A 573 -9.39 28.31 -27.47
C SER A 573 -9.93 27.56 -26.25
N MET A 574 -11.17 27.85 -25.80
CA MET A 574 -11.79 27.32 -24.58
C MET A 574 -12.96 26.35 -24.87
N LYS A 575 -13.10 25.86 -26.09
CA LYS A 575 -14.20 24.98 -26.54
C LYS A 575 -14.13 23.56 -25.98
N SER A 576 -14.10 23.39 -24.67
CA SER A 576 -14.31 22.09 -24.02
C SER A 576 -15.49 22.16 -23.08
N HIS A 577 -16.27 21.09 -23.00
CA HIS A 577 -17.41 21.02 -22.09
C HIS A 577 -17.00 20.27 -20.84
N LEU A 578 -17.08 20.96 -19.69
CA LEU A 578 -16.86 20.39 -18.36
C LEU A 578 -18.20 20.17 -17.68
N ARG A 579 -18.29 19.19 -16.80
CA ARG A 579 -19.47 18.88 -16.00
C ARG A 579 -19.12 18.97 -14.52
N ALA A 580 -19.94 19.67 -13.76
CA ALA A 580 -19.79 19.81 -12.33
C ALA A 580 -20.68 18.82 -11.57
N GLY A 581 -20.23 18.38 -10.40
CA GLY A 581 -21.00 17.65 -9.41
C GLY A 581 -20.95 18.37 -8.07
N LEU A 582 -22.11 18.57 -7.43
CA LEU A 582 -22.21 19.21 -6.11
C LEU A 582 -22.35 18.14 -5.03
N ILE A 583 -21.53 18.22 -3.97
CA ILE A 583 -21.58 17.30 -2.84
C ILE A 583 -21.65 18.10 -1.54
N LEU A 584 -22.81 18.04 -0.90
CA LEU A 584 -23.08 18.66 0.40
C LEU A 584 -23.66 17.62 1.35
N HIS A 585 -23.53 17.87 2.65
CA HIS A 585 -24.08 16.97 3.66
C HIS A 585 -25.62 16.94 3.68
N ASP A 586 -26.23 18.07 3.32
CA ASP A 586 -27.67 18.38 3.50
C ASP A 586 -28.47 18.45 2.21
N SER A 587 -27.87 18.24 1.02
CA SER A 587 -28.56 18.46 -0.25
C SER A 587 -29.14 17.22 -0.89
N ASP A 588 -28.51 16.04 -0.73
CA ASP A 588 -28.89 14.84 -1.44
C ASP A 588 -28.88 13.61 -0.53
N ASP A 589 -29.61 12.58 -0.93
CA ASP A 589 -29.51 11.29 -0.29
C ASP A 589 -28.11 10.67 -0.53
N LYS A 590 -27.80 9.64 0.22
CA LYS A 590 -26.50 8.98 0.17
C LYS A 590 -26.24 8.38 -1.21
N ASP A 591 -27.25 7.78 -1.83
CA ASP A 591 -27.10 7.06 -3.09
C ASP A 591 -26.79 8.02 -4.24
N THR A 592 -27.42 9.21 -4.26
CA THR A 592 -27.13 10.28 -5.22
C THR A 592 -25.70 10.79 -5.08
N ARG A 593 -25.23 11.02 -3.85
CA ARG A 593 -23.84 11.43 -3.60
C ARG A 593 -22.82 10.36 -4.02
N ASP A 594 -23.07 9.11 -3.66
CA ASP A 594 -22.20 7.98 -4.05
C ASP A 594 -22.14 7.85 -5.57
N LYS A 595 -23.25 8.09 -6.28
CA LYS A 595 -23.28 8.12 -7.74
C LYS A 595 -22.42 9.26 -8.33
N ILE A 596 -22.54 10.48 -7.81
CA ILE A 596 -21.71 11.62 -8.28
C ILE A 596 -20.22 11.32 -8.04
N ILE A 597 -19.88 10.70 -6.92
CA ILE A 597 -18.51 10.30 -6.61
C ILE A 597 -18.01 9.24 -7.61
N ASP A 598 -18.83 8.25 -7.92
CA ASP A 598 -18.49 7.21 -8.91
C ASP A 598 -18.37 7.79 -10.33
N ASP A 599 -19.28 8.67 -10.71
CA ASP A 599 -19.26 9.43 -11.95
C ASP A 599 -18.00 10.29 -12.10
N PHE A 600 -17.47 10.80 -11.00
CA PHE A 600 -16.19 11.50 -10.99
C PHE A 600 -15.00 10.53 -11.04
N LYS A 601 -14.97 9.50 -10.20
CA LYS A 601 -13.82 8.60 -10.05
C LYS A 601 -13.63 7.65 -11.24
N ASN A 602 -14.71 6.99 -11.64
CA ASN A 602 -14.67 5.81 -12.50
C ASN A 602 -15.25 6.08 -13.88
N ASN A 603 -16.44 6.70 -13.96
CA ASN A 603 -17.15 6.93 -15.21
C ASN A 603 -16.62 8.15 -15.98
N MET A 604 -15.91 9.07 -15.31
CA MET A 604 -15.36 10.31 -15.87
C MET A 604 -16.46 11.19 -16.52
N THR A 605 -17.70 11.09 -16.04
CA THR A 605 -18.84 11.87 -16.49
C THR A 605 -19.00 13.18 -15.73
N VAL A 606 -18.32 13.34 -14.60
CA VAL A 606 -18.17 14.57 -13.83
C VAL A 606 -16.71 15.01 -13.87
N ASP A 607 -16.43 16.27 -14.13
CA ASP A 607 -15.08 16.82 -14.30
C ASP A 607 -14.61 17.63 -13.10
N ILE A 608 -15.52 18.31 -12.42
CA ILE A 608 -15.24 19.12 -11.23
C ILE A 608 -16.20 18.74 -10.12
N LEU A 609 -15.66 18.40 -8.94
CA LEU A 609 -16.45 18.29 -7.71
C LEU A 609 -16.45 19.62 -6.97
N ILE A 610 -17.63 20.12 -6.60
CA ILE A 610 -17.82 21.29 -5.75
C ILE A 610 -18.30 20.79 -4.40
N VAL A 611 -17.51 21.04 -3.34
CA VAL A 611 -17.73 20.41 -2.04
C VAL A 611 -17.66 21.42 -0.90
N PHE A 612 -18.38 21.14 0.19
CA PHE A 612 -18.27 21.85 1.47
C PHE A 612 -18.24 20.84 2.62
N ASN A 613 -17.17 20.86 3.42
CA ASN A 613 -16.94 19.97 4.57
C ASN A 613 -17.05 18.46 4.28
N MET A 614 -16.99 18.07 3.01
CA MET A 614 -17.03 16.69 2.58
C MET A 614 -15.82 16.35 1.71
N LEU A 615 -15.42 15.09 1.66
CA LEU A 615 -14.32 14.57 0.85
C LEU A 615 -12.94 15.18 1.15
N LEU A 616 -12.79 15.91 2.24
CA LEU A 616 -11.54 16.61 2.60
C LEU A 616 -10.44 15.65 3.05
N THR A 617 -10.83 14.46 3.50
CA THR A 617 -9.89 13.43 3.96
C THR A 617 -10.42 12.04 3.62
N GLY A 618 -9.51 11.12 3.29
CA GLY A 618 -9.89 9.76 2.91
C GLY A 618 -10.47 9.62 1.50
N PHE A 619 -10.57 10.72 0.74
CA PHE A 619 -11.03 10.68 -0.65
C PHE A 619 -9.87 10.34 -1.57
N ASP A 620 -9.93 9.16 -2.16
CA ASP A 620 -8.97 8.70 -3.16
C ASP A 620 -9.61 8.80 -4.57
N ALA A 621 -9.02 9.66 -5.40
CA ALA A 621 -9.42 9.83 -6.79
C ALA A 621 -8.18 10.06 -7.67
N PRO A 622 -7.72 9.05 -8.41
CA PRO A 622 -6.48 9.10 -9.20
C PRO A 622 -6.43 10.23 -10.24
N ARG A 623 -7.60 10.75 -10.67
CA ARG A 623 -7.69 11.85 -11.63
C ARG A 623 -7.57 13.26 -11.03
N LEU A 624 -7.57 13.39 -9.70
CA LEU A 624 -7.18 14.62 -9.02
C LEU A 624 -5.65 14.71 -9.04
N LYS A 625 -5.12 15.61 -9.81
CA LYS A 625 -3.67 15.83 -9.91
C LYS A 625 -3.31 17.29 -9.73
#